data_ec2feb3b364d5bb27d8d061f8780116b
#
_entry.id   ec2feb3b364d5bb27d8d061f8780116b
#
_cell.length_a   1.000
_cell.length_b   1.000
_cell.length_c   1.000
_cell.angle_alpha   90.00
_cell.angle_beta   90.00
_cell.angle_gamma   90.00
#
_symmetry.space_group_name_H-M   'P 1'
#
loop_
_entity.id
_entity.type
_entity.pdbx_description
1 polymer ?
#
loop_
_entity_poly.entity_id
_entity_poly.type
_entity_poly.pdbx_seq_one_letter_code
_entity_poly.pdbx_strand_id
1 'polypeptide(L)'
;IVSLGTHAKYRRIMTGSPITKSPLDLYKQCEFLDEYLLEHSSYYTFRTRYAVMRKANFNGRSVEIVVGYKNLGELSDKIKPFSYRVLKDDCLDLPKKTFMKRIITLSAEQHKVYKQMKEMALAQLNGKLLTTANALTQLMRLHQITCGHFKANDGSTQTIKNNRLDELMDLLEEVEGKAVIWAHYQYDVQTIMDAIKKEYGNDSIVDYYGKTPNDERQDNITKFQGDPKCRFLVGTPSTGGYGITLTAASTMIYYSNGYDLEKRQQSEARIDRIGQTKPMTYIDILCEETVDERIVKALRKKINIATEIMGEELKDWI
;
A
#
# COMPACT_ATOMS: atom_id res chain seq x y z
N ILE A 1 -6.37 -13.53 20.39
CA ILE A 1 -7.05 -14.35 19.35
C ILE A 1 -6.64 -15.82 19.50
N VAL A 2 -5.33 -16.16 19.54
CA VAL A 2 -4.88 -17.56 19.69
C VAL A 2 -5.50 -18.21 20.92
N SER A 3 -5.48 -17.56 22.09
CA SER A 3 -6.10 -18.07 23.31
C SER A 3 -7.61 -18.26 23.22
N LEU A 4 -8.32 -17.49 22.40
CA LEU A 4 -9.74 -17.72 22.13
C LEU A 4 -9.96 -18.99 21.28
N GLY A 5 -8.99 -19.31 20.42
CA GLY A 5 -9.03 -20.53 19.63
C GLY A 5 -9.08 -21.81 20.46
N THR A 6 -8.47 -21.84 21.64
CA THR A 6 -8.46 -23.03 22.52
C THR A 6 -9.84 -23.44 23.01
N HIS A 7 -10.82 -22.51 23.00
CA HIS A 7 -12.21 -22.77 23.37
C HIS A 7 -13.10 -23.19 22.20
N ALA A 8 -12.57 -23.16 20.97
CA ALA A 8 -13.33 -23.48 19.77
C ALA A 8 -13.09 -24.93 19.33
N LYS A 9 -14.16 -25.68 19.05
CA LYS A 9 -14.08 -27.03 18.51
C LYS A 9 -13.56 -27.06 17.08
N TYR A 10 -13.90 -26.06 16.27
CA TYR A 10 -13.48 -25.92 14.88
C TYR A 10 -12.93 -24.51 14.65
N ARG A 11 -11.81 -24.43 13.94
CA ARG A 11 -11.13 -23.15 13.65
C ARG A 11 -10.88 -23.03 12.16
N ARG A 12 -11.18 -21.87 11.61
CA ARG A 12 -10.93 -21.53 10.20
C ARG A 12 -10.42 -20.11 10.09
N ILE A 13 -9.55 -19.87 9.11
CA ILE A 13 -9.09 -18.54 8.73
C ILE A 13 -9.50 -18.32 7.27
N MET A 14 -10.12 -17.19 6.99
CA MET A 14 -10.44 -16.73 5.64
C MET A 14 -9.72 -15.41 5.40
N THR A 15 -8.82 -15.40 4.44
CA THR A 15 -8.05 -14.21 4.05
C THR A 15 -7.69 -14.29 2.57
N GLY A 16 -7.75 -13.17 1.88
CA GLY A 16 -7.24 -13.04 0.51
C GLY A 16 -5.72 -12.79 0.44
N SER A 17 -5.09 -12.47 1.57
CA SER A 17 -3.67 -12.11 1.62
C SER A 17 -3.04 -12.58 2.95
N PRO A 18 -2.70 -13.88 3.09
CA PRO A 18 -2.15 -14.43 4.33
C PRO A 18 -0.72 -13.93 4.63
N ILE A 19 0.01 -13.48 3.60
CA ILE A 19 1.38 -12.97 3.69
C ILE A 19 1.41 -11.55 3.14
N THR A 20 1.49 -10.55 4.01
CA THR A 20 1.47 -9.13 3.62
C THR A 20 2.73 -8.38 4.05
N LYS A 21 3.31 -8.75 5.18
CA LYS A 21 4.54 -8.15 5.71
C LYS A 21 5.73 -9.06 5.49
N SER A 22 5.56 -10.33 5.83
CA SER A 22 6.63 -11.33 5.78
C SER A 22 6.08 -12.76 5.84
N PRO A 23 6.86 -13.78 5.42
CA PRO A 23 6.53 -15.19 5.64
C PRO A 23 6.24 -15.54 7.10
N LEU A 24 6.79 -14.75 8.03
CA LEU A 24 6.59 -14.97 9.47
C LEU A 24 5.16 -14.68 9.94
N ASP A 25 4.36 -13.98 9.12
CA ASP A 25 2.94 -13.73 9.38
C ASP A 25 2.13 -15.04 9.51
N LEU A 26 2.58 -16.11 8.84
CA LEU A 26 1.92 -17.41 8.85
C LEU A 26 1.99 -18.10 10.21
N TYR A 27 3.03 -17.86 11.01
CA TYR A 27 3.19 -18.57 12.29
C TYR A 27 1.98 -18.42 13.21
N LYS A 28 1.56 -17.19 13.47
CA LYS A 28 0.41 -16.93 14.38
C LYS A 28 -0.93 -17.31 13.77
N GLN A 29 -1.05 -17.32 12.46
CA GLN A 29 -2.23 -17.81 11.77
C GLN A 29 -2.35 -19.34 11.91
N CYS A 30 -1.27 -20.06 11.67
CA CYS A 30 -1.25 -21.51 11.83
C CYS A 30 -1.38 -21.94 13.29
N GLU A 31 -0.72 -21.25 14.24
CA GLU A 31 -0.87 -21.49 15.69
C GLU A 31 -2.32 -21.31 16.16
N PHE A 32 -3.08 -20.37 15.55
CA PHE A 32 -4.51 -20.25 15.83
C PHE A 32 -5.31 -21.47 15.33
N LEU A 33 -4.94 -22.06 14.20
CA LEU A 33 -5.60 -23.26 13.68
C LEU A 33 -5.25 -24.50 14.51
N ASP A 34 -3.97 -24.74 14.71
CA ASP A 34 -3.42 -25.78 15.56
C ASP A 34 -1.98 -25.43 15.94
N GLU A 35 -1.62 -25.64 17.22
CA GLU A 35 -0.34 -25.24 17.79
C GLU A 35 0.86 -25.94 17.13
N TYR A 36 0.65 -27.17 16.65
CA TYR A 36 1.70 -28.00 16.06
C TYR A 36 1.67 -28.05 14.53
N LEU A 37 0.79 -27.32 13.89
CA LEU A 37 0.52 -27.42 12.46
C LEU A 37 1.76 -27.19 11.57
N LEU A 38 2.67 -26.32 11.99
CA LEU A 38 3.93 -26.04 11.31
C LEU A 38 5.13 -26.83 11.86
N GLU A 39 4.92 -27.73 12.83
CA GLU A 39 5.96 -28.56 13.47
C GLU A 39 7.10 -27.74 14.11
N HIS A 40 6.77 -26.57 14.62
CA HIS A 40 7.70 -25.69 15.33
C HIS A 40 7.21 -25.45 16.77
N SER A 41 8.08 -25.72 17.75
CA SER A 41 7.76 -25.56 19.17
C SER A 41 7.62 -24.09 19.63
N SER A 42 8.08 -23.13 18.82
CA SER A 42 8.01 -21.71 19.14
C SER A 42 8.18 -20.83 17.91
N TYR A 43 7.75 -19.57 18.03
CA TYR A 43 8.03 -18.56 17.03
C TYR A 43 9.55 -18.40 16.73
N TYR A 44 10.39 -18.58 17.73
CA TYR A 44 11.85 -18.45 17.55
C TYR A 44 12.42 -19.56 16.67
N THR A 45 12.00 -20.82 16.86
CA THR A 45 12.43 -21.93 16.00
C THR A 45 11.93 -21.76 14.58
N PHE A 46 10.68 -21.32 14.40
CA PHE A 46 10.11 -20.98 13.11
C PHE A 46 10.89 -19.84 12.43
N ARG A 47 11.10 -18.72 13.14
CA ARG A 47 11.87 -17.58 12.63
C ARG A 47 13.29 -18.00 12.20
N THR A 48 13.97 -18.78 13.01
CA THR A 48 15.35 -19.24 12.70
C THR A 48 15.38 -20.14 11.46
N ARG A 49 14.33 -20.94 11.24
CA ARG A 49 14.22 -21.81 10.07
C ARG A 49 13.98 -21.03 8.78
N TYR A 50 13.12 -20.01 8.82
CA TYR A 50 12.63 -19.34 7.61
C TYR A 50 13.18 -17.92 7.40
N ALA A 51 13.82 -17.30 8.39
CA ALA A 51 14.42 -15.98 8.25
C ALA A 51 15.96 -16.06 8.25
N VAL A 52 16.57 -15.15 7.47
CA VAL A 52 18.00 -14.86 7.53
C VAL A 52 18.20 -13.69 8.47
N MET A 53 18.91 -13.92 9.56
CA MET A 53 19.14 -12.95 10.62
C MET A 53 20.52 -12.32 10.48
N ARG A 54 20.62 -11.01 10.78
CA ARG A 54 21.90 -10.30 10.91
C ARG A 54 21.89 -9.48 12.19
N LYS A 55 23.00 -9.52 12.91
CA LYS A 55 23.21 -8.64 14.07
C LYS A 55 23.47 -7.21 13.58
N ALA A 56 22.75 -6.26 14.13
CA ALA A 56 22.94 -4.84 13.92
C ALA A 56 23.07 -4.14 15.26
N ASN A 57 24.00 -3.20 15.36
CA ASN A 57 24.20 -2.42 16.59
C ASN A 57 23.37 -1.11 16.51
N PHE A 58 22.45 -0.95 17.44
CA PHE A 58 21.67 0.26 17.63
C PHE A 58 21.94 0.82 19.04
N ASN A 59 22.52 2.00 19.12
CA ASN A 59 22.79 2.68 20.39
C ASN A 59 23.55 1.80 21.42
N GLY A 60 24.56 1.04 20.95
CA GLY A 60 25.36 0.14 21.80
C GLY A 60 24.68 -1.19 22.14
N ARG A 61 23.46 -1.43 21.71
CA ARG A 61 22.75 -2.72 21.85
C ARG A 61 22.79 -3.50 20.55
N SER A 62 23.22 -4.76 20.64
CA SER A 62 23.14 -5.69 19.52
C SER A 62 21.70 -6.21 19.38
N VAL A 63 21.09 -5.98 18.22
CA VAL A 63 19.73 -6.44 17.89
C VAL A 63 19.81 -7.30 16.64
N GLU A 64 19.10 -8.42 16.63
CA GLU A 64 18.96 -9.25 15.44
C GLU A 64 17.84 -8.70 14.54
N ILE A 65 18.18 -8.42 13.29
CA ILE A 65 17.25 -7.97 12.26
C ILE A 65 17.10 -9.01 11.16
N VAL A 66 15.89 -9.16 10.62
CA VAL A 66 15.62 -10.00 9.45
C VAL A 66 16.12 -9.26 8.21
N VAL A 67 17.04 -9.87 7.46
CA VAL A 67 17.59 -9.32 6.21
C VAL A 67 17.15 -10.09 4.97
N GLY A 68 16.51 -11.25 5.15
CA GLY A 68 16.02 -12.10 4.07
C GLY A 68 15.25 -13.30 4.60
N TYR A 69 14.81 -14.15 3.68
CA TYR A 69 14.10 -15.38 3.98
C TYR A 69 14.73 -16.54 3.25
N LYS A 70 14.51 -17.75 3.75
CA LYS A 70 15.06 -19.00 3.23
C LYS A 70 14.04 -20.13 3.42
N ASN A 71 14.25 -21.27 2.75
CA ASN A 71 13.43 -22.47 2.84
C ASN A 71 11.92 -22.21 2.55
N LEU A 72 11.62 -21.27 1.64
CA LEU A 72 10.23 -20.87 1.37
C LEU A 72 9.43 -21.99 0.67
N GLY A 73 10.08 -22.81 -0.16
CA GLY A 73 9.46 -24.00 -0.75
C GLY A 73 9.01 -25.02 0.30
N GLU A 74 9.84 -25.29 1.32
CA GLU A 74 9.46 -26.14 2.45
C GLU A 74 8.25 -25.58 3.20
N LEU A 75 8.22 -24.26 3.43
CA LEU A 75 7.08 -23.61 4.08
C LEU A 75 5.82 -23.74 3.23
N SER A 76 5.93 -23.57 1.93
CA SER A 76 4.83 -23.78 0.99
C SER A 76 4.28 -25.21 1.08
N ASP A 77 5.15 -26.21 1.05
CA ASP A 77 4.75 -27.61 1.11
C ASP A 77 4.08 -27.97 2.44
N LYS A 78 4.53 -27.38 3.54
CA LYS A 78 3.87 -27.55 4.86
C LYS A 78 2.47 -26.96 4.95
N ILE A 79 2.20 -25.87 4.21
CA ILE A 79 0.90 -25.20 4.24
C ILE A 79 -0.14 -25.90 3.36
N LYS A 80 0.27 -26.46 2.23
CA LYS A 80 -0.62 -27.09 1.24
C LYS A 80 -1.64 -28.08 1.81
N PRO A 81 -1.29 -29.00 2.76
CA PRO A 81 -2.22 -30.02 3.23
C PRO A 81 -3.47 -29.51 3.95
N PHE A 82 -3.40 -28.31 4.55
CA PHE A 82 -4.49 -27.74 5.35
C PHE A 82 -5.01 -26.41 4.83
N SER A 83 -4.49 -25.95 3.69
CA SER A 83 -4.93 -24.72 3.04
C SER A 83 -5.64 -25.01 1.72
N TYR A 84 -6.71 -24.26 1.47
CA TYR A 84 -7.39 -24.26 0.18
C TYR A 84 -7.38 -22.85 -0.38
N ARG A 85 -6.97 -22.74 -1.63
CA ARG A 85 -6.84 -21.46 -2.32
C ARG A 85 -7.67 -21.44 -3.58
N VAL A 86 -8.34 -20.32 -3.79
CA VAL A 86 -9.10 -20.03 -5.02
C VAL A 86 -8.59 -18.71 -5.55
N LEU A 87 -8.10 -18.69 -6.78
CA LEU A 87 -7.74 -17.47 -7.47
C LEU A 87 -8.99 -16.85 -8.12
N LYS A 88 -9.04 -15.53 -8.17
CA LYS A 88 -10.11 -14.81 -8.87
C LYS A 88 -10.17 -15.20 -10.34
N ASP A 89 -9.01 -15.31 -10.97
CA ASP A 89 -8.87 -15.60 -12.38
C ASP A 89 -9.32 -17.03 -12.75
N ASP A 90 -9.37 -17.96 -11.75
CA ASP A 90 -9.90 -19.33 -11.94
C ASP A 90 -11.43 -19.41 -11.82
N CYS A 91 -12.05 -18.41 -11.16
CA CYS A 91 -13.48 -18.48 -10.78
C CYS A 91 -14.33 -17.34 -11.34
N LEU A 92 -13.71 -16.27 -11.80
CA LEU A 92 -14.39 -15.07 -12.27
C LEU A 92 -13.86 -14.66 -13.64
N ASP A 93 -14.76 -14.47 -14.58
CA ASP A 93 -14.42 -13.84 -15.87
C ASP A 93 -14.39 -12.31 -15.68
N LEU A 94 -13.26 -11.81 -15.17
CA LEU A 94 -13.03 -10.39 -14.96
C LEU A 94 -12.25 -9.78 -16.13
N PRO A 95 -12.54 -8.52 -16.49
CA PRO A 95 -11.83 -7.84 -17.55
C PRO A 95 -10.32 -7.72 -17.28
N LYS A 96 -9.54 -7.58 -18.35
CA LYS A 96 -8.08 -7.46 -18.31
C LYS A 96 -7.63 -6.28 -17.42
N LYS A 97 -6.54 -6.50 -16.68
CA LYS A 97 -5.85 -5.48 -15.89
C LYS A 97 -4.62 -4.99 -16.63
N THR A 98 -4.41 -3.68 -16.62
CA THR A 98 -3.20 -3.04 -17.14
C THR A 98 -2.59 -2.19 -16.04
N PHE A 99 -1.28 -2.32 -15.85
CA PHE A 99 -0.53 -1.53 -14.87
C PHE A 99 0.42 -0.59 -15.61
N MET A 100 0.38 0.68 -15.24
CA MET A 100 1.16 1.74 -15.89
C MET A 100 1.87 2.58 -14.84
N LYS A 101 2.94 3.26 -15.26
CA LYS A 101 3.64 4.28 -14.47
C LYS A 101 3.61 5.60 -15.22
N ARG A 102 3.46 6.66 -14.47
CA ARG A 102 3.78 8.02 -14.90
C ARG A 102 5.00 8.49 -14.11
N ILE A 103 6.08 8.70 -14.79
CA ILE A 103 7.33 9.13 -14.18
C ILE A 103 7.43 10.64 -14.28
N ILE A 104 7.61 11.29 -13.13
CA ILE A 104 7.79 12.73 -13.02
C ILE A 104 9.13 13.04 -12.38
N THR A 105 9.59 14.27 -12.58
CA THR A 105 10.77 14.83 -11.92
C THR A 105 10.35 15.71 -10.75
N LEU A 106 11.23 15.90 -9.77
CA LEU A 106 11.05 16.93 -8.75
C LEU A 106 11.10 18.35 -9.38
N SER A 107 10.24 19.25 -8.93
CA SER A 107 10.42 20.67 -9.24
C SER A 107 11.75 21.18 -8.67
N ALA A 108 12.27 22.30 -9.18
CA ALA A 108 13.52 22.88 -8.68
C ALA A 108 13.48 23.15 -7.17
N GLU A 109 12.33 23.60 -6.66
CA GLU A 109 12.12 23.84 -5.23
C GLU A 109 12.10 22.53 -4.44
N GLN A 110 11.36 21.52 -4.89
CA GLN A 110 11.33 20.19 -4.26
C GLN A 110 12.73 19.57 -4.25
N HIS A 111 13.48 19.65 -5.36
CA HIS A 111 14.82 19.08 -5.46
C HIS A 111 15.76 19.69 -4.41
N LYS A 112 15.71 21.02 -4.22
CA LYS A 112 16.52 21.72 -3.20
C LYS A 112 16.19 21.21 -1.78
N VAL A 113 14.90 21.17 -1.45
CA VAL A 113 14.44 20.74 -0.10
C VAL A 113 14.71 19.24 0.11
N TYR A 114 14.47 18.42 -0.91
CA TYR A 114 14.72 16.98 -0.87
C TYR A 114 16.19 16.65 -0.64
N LYS A 115 17.09 17.33 -1.36
CA LYS A 115 18.54 17.17 -1.22
C LYS A 115 19.00 17.55 0.18
N GLN A 116 18.58 18.71 0.71
CA GLN A 116 18.89 19.13 2.07
C GLN A 116 18.42 18.13 3.12
N MET A 117 17.17 17.64 3.01
CA MET A 117 16.62 16.63 3.92
C MET A 117 17.39 15.32 3.84
N LYS A 118 17.79 14.89 2.66
CA LYS A 118 18.58 13.67 2.44
C LYS A 118 19.97 13.79 3.05
N GLU A 119 20.64 14.92 2.87
CA GLU A 119 21.96 15.21 3.46
C GLU A 119 21.91 15.25 5.00
N MET A 120 20.89 15.89 5.58
CA MET A 120 20.66 15.89 7.02
C MET A 120 20.43 14.47 7.56
N ALA A 121 19.61 13.66 6.88
CA ALA A 121 19.36 12.29 7.27
C ALA A 121 20.65 11.44 7.21
N LEU A 122 21.48 11.61 6.19
CA LEU A 122 22.78 10.92 6.06
C LEU A 122 23.78 11.37 7.12
N ALA A 123 23.86 12.66 7.41
CA ALA A 123 24.74 13.19 8.46
C ALA A 123 24.37 12.62 9.84
N GLN A 124 23.09 12.53 10.16
CA GLN A 124 22.59 11.91 11.39
C GLN A 124 22.91 10.41 11.45
N LEU A 125 22.81 9.69 10.33
CA LEU A 125 23.21 8.28 10.23
C LEU A 125 24.70 8.08 10.52
N ASN A 126 25.56 8.90 9.91
CA ASN A 126 27.01 8.81 10.08
C ASN A 126 27.46 9.21 11.49
N GLY A 127 26.75 10.16 12.13
CA GLY A 127 26.98 10.58 13.49
C GLY A 127 26.45 9.63 14.58
N LYS A 128 25.89 8.46 14.21
CA LYS A 128 25.28 7.47 15.13
C LYS A 128 24.13 8.01 16.00
N LEU A 129 23.52 9.12 15.61
CA LEU A 129 22.42 9.78 16.35
C LEU A 129 21.03 9.29 15.95
N LEU A 130 20.91 8.43 14.94
CA LEU A 130 19.61 7.96 14.45
C LEU A 130 19.13 6.70 15.20
N THR A 131 18.02 6.86 15.89
CA THR A 131 17.16 5.72 16.27
C THR A 131 16.35 5.26 15.05
N THR A 132 15.85 4.01 15.10
CA THR A 132 14.94 3.49 14.03
C THR A 132 13.72 4.41 13.82
N ALA A 133 13.20 5.00 14.90
CA ALA A 133 12.09 5.96 14.84
C ALA A 133 12.45 7.22 14.04
N ASN A 134 13.65 7.77 14.27
CA ASN A 134 14.13 8.94 13.54
C ASN A 134 14.36 8.65 12.06
N ALA A 135 14.89 7.46 11.72
CA ALA A 135 15.07 7.04 10.33
C ALA A 135 13.74 6.93 9.58
N LEU A 136 12.70 6.35 10.21
CA LEU A 136 11.35 6.29 9.65
C LEU A 136 10.75 7.69 9.45
N THR A 137 10.95 8.59 10.42
CA THR A 137 10.49 9.97 10.30
C THR A 137 11.15 10.68 9.12
N GLN A 138 12.45 10.49 8.90
CA GLN A 138 13.16 11.07 7.76
C GLN A 138 12.65 10.52 6.42
N LEU A 139 12.42 9.22 6.33
CA LEU A 139 11.82 8.62 5.12
C LEU A 139 10.41 9.18 4.85
N MET A 140 9.59 9.36 5.89
CA MET A 140 8.27 9.98 5.74
C MET A 140 8.36 11.43 5.25
N ARG A 141 9.31 12.21 5.78
CA ARG A 141 9.52 13.60 5.32
C ARG A 141 9.98 13.66 3.87
N LEU A 142 10.91 12.81 3.45
CA LEU A 142 11.33 12.70 2.05
C LEU A 142 10.14 12.36 1.14
N HIS A 143 9.28 11.43 1.55
CA HIS A 143 8.08 11.07 0.80
C HIS A 143 7.04 12.21 0.76
N GLN A 144 6.87 12.96 1.85
CA GLN A 144 6.00 14.15 1.85
C GLN A 144 6.50 15.21 0.87
N ILE A 145 7.82 15.42 0.79
CA ILE A 145 8.41 16.37 -0.16
C ILE A 145 8.13 15.94 -1.60
N THR A 146 8.19 14.65 -1.94
CA THR A 146 7.81 14.17 -3.29
C THR A 146 6.33 14.39 -3.60
N CYS A 147 5.48 14.46 -2.57
CA CYS A 147 4.05 14.78 -2.69
C CYS A 147 3.75 16.29 -2.69
N GLY A 148 4.77 17.16 -2.55
CA GLY A 148 4.61 18.62 -2.59
C GLY A 148 4.24 19.27 -1.25
N HIS A 149 4.53 18.62 -0.15
CA HIS A 149 4.38 19.20 1.19
C HIS A 149 5.37 18.61 2.18
N PHE A 150 5.57 19.25 3.31
CA PHE A 150 6.24 18.67 4.46
C PHE A 150 5.73 19.26 5.77
N LYS A 151 5.89 18.52 6.84
CA LYS A 151 5.53 18.98 8.17
C LYS A 151 6.75 19.64 8.82
N ALA A 152 6.65 20.94 9.11
CA ALA A 152 7.69 21.68 9.81
C ALA A 152 7.80 21.27 11.29
N ASN A 153 8.86 21.69 11.99
CA ASN A 153 9.08 21.31 13.38
C ASN A 153 8.04 21.91 14.34
N ASP A 154 7.42 23.02 13.99
CA ASP A 154 6.32 23.65 14.72
C ASP A 154 4.95 22.97 14.51
N GLY A 155 4.93 21.91 13.70
CA GLY A 155 3.71 21.17 13.36
C GLY A 155 2.92 21.73 12.20
N SER A 156 3.29 22.88 11.64
CA SER A 156 2.66 23.45 10.44
C SER A 156 2.98 22.59 9.20
N THR A 157 2.07 22.59 8.23
CA THR A 157 2.31 21.96 6.92
C THR A 157 2.68 23.05 5.92
N GLN A 158 3.86 22.90 5.33
CA GLN A 158 4.36 23.77 4.27
C GLN A 158 4.09 23.13 2.92
N THR A 159 3.52 23.92 2.00
CA THR A 159 3.31 23.49 0.61
C THR A 159 4.51 23.81 -0.23
N ILE A 160 4.87 22.91 -1.13
CA ILE A 160 5.93 23.09 -2.14
C ILE A 160 5.31 22.87 -3.51
N LYS A 161 5.60 23.76 -4.47
CA LYS A 161 5.17 23.55 -5.85
C LYS A 161 5.71 22.21 -6.35
N ASN A 162 4.81 21.36 -6.88
CA ASN A 162 5.17 20.02 -7.32
C ASN A 162 4.55 19.68 -8.67
N ASN A 163 5.25 18.85 -9.44
CA ASN A 163 4.81 18.39 -10.75
C ASN A 163 3.79 17.23 -10.66
N ARG A 164 3.60 16.63 -9.48
CA ARG A 164 2.73 15.47 -9.28
C ARG A 164 1.25 15.83 -9.41
N LEU A 165 0.86 16.99 -8.90
CA LEU A 165 -0.52 17.46 -9.03
C LEU A 165 -0.82 17.83 -10.48
N ASP A 166 0.12 18.49 -11.16
CA ASP A 166 -0.01 18.84 -12.58
C ASP A 166 -0.18 17.56 -13.41
N GLU A 167 0.70 16.54 -13.22
CA GLU A 167 0.60 15.24 -13.89
C GLU A 167 -0.72 14.52 -13.57
N LEU A 168 -1.23 14.62 -12.33
CA LEU A 168 -2.54 14.06 -12.02
C LEU A 168 -3.64 14.72 -12.83
N MET A 169 -3.63 16.07 -12.93
CA MET A 169 -4.65 16.80 -13.70
C MET A 169 -4.59 16.43 -15.18
N ASP A 170 -3.39 16.33 -15.78
CA ASP A 170 -3.20 15.88 -17.16
C ASP A 170 -3.75 14.45 -17.36
N LEU A 171 -3.45 13.52 -16.42
CA LEU A 171 -4.01 12.17 -16.43
C LEU A 171 -5.54 12.14 -16.39
N LEU A 172 -6.16 13.01 -15.62
CA LEU A 172 -7.63 13.06 -15.51
C LEU A 172 -8.30 13.54 -16.79
N GLU A 173 -7.61 14.29 -17.63
CA GLU A 173 -8.08 14.66 -18.97
C GLU A 173 -8.06 13.44 -19.92
N GLU A 174 -7.03 12.56 -19.78
CA GLU A 174 -6.89 11.34 -20.59
C GLU A 174 -7.91 10.25 -20.17
N VAL A 175 -8.44 10.30 -18.93
CA VAL A 175 -9.32 9.24 -18.40
C VAL A 175 -10.73 9.37 -18.95
N GLU A 176 -11.16 8.35 -19.65
CA GLU A 176 -12.56 8.17 -20.03
C GLU A 176 -13.37 7.57 -18.87
N GLY A 177 -14.46 8.26 -18.47
CA GLY A 177 -15.35 7.75 -17.42
C GLY A 177 -14.93 8.12 -16.01
N LYS A 178 -15.06 7.18 -15.08
CA LYS A 178 -14.79 7.42 -13.65
C LYS A 178 -13.42 6.90 -13.24
N ALA A 179 -12.78 7.64 -12.34
CA ALA A 179 -11.51 7.24 -11.74
C ALA A 179 -11.53 7.29 -10.21
N VAL A 180 -10.79 6.36 -9.61
CA VAL A 180 -10.48 6.35 -8.16
C VAL A 180 -9.04 6.82 -7.99
N ILE A 181 -8.83 7.78 -7.09
CA ILE A 181 -7.52 8.37 -6.81
C ILE A 181 -7.14 8.03 -5.36
N TRP A 182 -6.04 7.33 -5.19
CA TRP A 182 -5.51 6.98 -3.87
C TRP A 182 -4.32 7.86 -3.51
N ALA A 183 -4.39 8.53 -2.38
CA ALA A 183 -3.30 9.31 -1.81
C ALA A 183 -2.92 8.78 -0.42
N HIS A 184 -1.63 8.76 -0.12
CA HIS A 184 -1.14 8.24 1.17
C HIS A 184 -1.40 9.19 2.32
N TYR A 185 -1.36 10.50 2.08
CA TYR A 185 -1.54 11.53 3.09
C TYR A 185 -2.89 12.23 2.98
N GLN A 186 -3.48 12.57 4.13
CA GLN A 186 -4.75 13.32 4.18
C GLN A 186 -4.63 14.73 3.58
N TYR A 187 -3.44 15.33 3.65
CA TYR A 187 -3.16 16.62 3.04
C TYR A 187 -3.31 16.54 1.51
N ASP A 188 -2.76 15.50 0.90
CA ASP A 188 -2.86 15.29 -0.56
C ASP A 188 -4.33 15.12 -0.98
N VAL A 189 -5.13 14.39 -0.20
CA VAL A 189 -6.57 14.22 -0.48
C VAL A 189 -7.26 15.59 -0.61
N GLN A 190 -7.00 16.51 0.34
CA GLN A 190 -7.59 17.83 0.32
C GLN A 190 -7.10 18.65 -0.88
N THR A 191 -5.80 18.64 -1.15
CA THR A 191 -5.21 19.36 -2.28
C THR A 191 -5.77 18.87 -3.62
N ILE A 192 -5.93 17.56 -3.78
CA ILE A 192 -6.54 16.95 -4.97
C ILE A 192 -8.01 17.34 -5.10
N MET A 193 -8.78 17.31 -4.00
CA MET A 193 -10.17 17.73 -3.97
C MET A 193 -10.33 19.17 -4.47
N ASP A 194 -9.50 20.08 -3.95
CA ASP A 194 -9.59 21.50 -4.30
C ASP A 194 -9.24 21.74 -5.76
N ALA A 195 -8.21 21.05 -6.28
CA ALA A 195 -7.81 21.16 -7.69
C ALA A 195 -8.90 20.63 -8.63
N ILE A 196 -9.46 19.45 -8.36
CA ILE A 196 -10.48 18.84 -9.20
C ILE A 196 -11.79 19.63 -9.14
N LYS A 197 -12.20 20.12 -7.98
CA LYS A 197 -13.39 20.98 -7.86
C LYS A 197 -13.25 22.27 -8.65
N LYS A 198 -12.06 22.86 -8.65
CA LYS A 198 -11.77 24.07 -9.41
C LYS A 198 -11.90 23.86 -10.91
N GLU A 199 -11.41 22.71 -11.42
CA GLU A 199 -11.35 22.42 -12.87
C GLU A 199 -12.66 21.82 -13.39
N TYR A 200 -13.22 20.84 -12.66
CA TYR A 200 -14.37 20.03 -13.11
C TYR A 200 -15.68 20.37 -12.38
N GLY A 201 -15.65 21.27 -11.41
CA GLY A 201 -16.83 21.65 -10.61
C GLY A 201 -17.04 20.81 -9.35
N ASN A 202 -17.83 21.33 -8.42
CA ASN A 202 -18.03 20.72 -7.09
C ASN A 202 -18.67 19.34 -7.10
N ASP A 203 -19.51 19.05 -8.08
CA ASP A 203 -20.21 17.76 -8.17
C ASP A 203 -19.36 16.64 -8.81
N SER A 204 -18.20 16.98 -9.36
CA SER A 204 -17.34 16.05 -10.11
C SER A 204 -16.62 15.04 -9.24
N ILE A 205 -16.45 15.32 -7.95
CA ILE A 205 -15.61 14.53 -7.04
C ILE A 205 -16.25 14.37 -5.66
N VAL A 206 -16.03 13.21 -5.06
CA VAL A 206 -16.29 12.91 -3.65
C VAL A 206 -15.04 12.39 -2.97
N ASP A 207 -15.01 12.46 -1.64
CA ASP A 207 -13.90 11.95 -0.85
C ASP A 207 -14.25 10.68 -0.06
N TYR A 208 -13.21 9.91 0.31
CA TYR A 208 -13.34 8.77 1.21
C TYR A 208 -12.04 8.56 2.00
N TYR A 209 -11.91 9.25 3.13
CA TYR A 209 -10.70 9.18 3.97
C TYR A 209 -11.04 9.38 5.45
N GLY A 210 -10.02 9.51 6.32
CA GLY A 210 -10.22 9.57 7.76
C GLY A 210 -11.03 10.76 8.27
N LYS A 211 -11.07 11.87 7.52
CA LYS A 211 -11.85 13.06 7.88
C LYS A 211 -13.25 13.08 7.28
N THR A 212 -13.54 12.22 6.30
CA THR A 212 -14.92 12.11 5.77
C THR A 212 -15.84 11.64 6.89
N PRO A 213 -16.89 12.38 7.23
CA PRO A 213 -17.88 11.99 8.25
C PRO A 213 -18.46 10.60 7.94
N ASN A 214 -18.72 9.82 8.98
CA ASN A 214 -19.17 8.44 8.80
C ASN A 214 -20.55 8.34 8.13
N ASP A 215 -21.42 9.30 8.37
CA ASP A 215 -22.74 9.45 7.76
C ASP A 215 -22.66 9.81 6.27
N GLU A 216 -21.68 10.59 5.86
CA GLU A 216 -21.49 10.97 4.45
C GLU A 216 -20.81 9.88 3.61
N ARG A 217 -20.10 8.95 4.24
CA ARG A 217 -19.28 7.93 3.52
C ARG A 217 -20.10 7.08 2.58
N GLN A 218 -21.28 6.63 3.02
CA GLN A 218 -22.14 5.79 2.17
C GLN A 218 -22.77 6.60 1.04
N ASP A 219 -23.14 7.84 1.30
CA ASP A 219 -23.71 8.74 0.30
C ASP A 219 -22.68 9.09 -0.78
N ASN A 220 -21.42 9.33 -0.38
CA ASN A 220 -20.32 9.56 -1.31
C ASN A 220 -20.09 8.36 -2.24
N ILE A 221 -20.13 7.12 -1.70
CA ILE A 221 -20.03 5.92 -2.53
C ILE A 221 -21.22 5.82 -3.49
N THR A 222 -22.44 6.04 -3.00
CA THR A 222 -23.66 5.97 -3.80
C THR A 222 -23.65 7.02 -4.91
N LYS A 223 -23.23 8.25 -4.60
CA LYS A 223 -23.06 9.33 -5.57
C LYS A 223 -22.01 8.96 -6.61
N PHE A 224 -20.83 8.46 -6.18
CA PHE A 224 -19.80 8.04 -7.12
C PHE A 224 -20.26 6.90 -8.03
N GLN A 225 -20.98 5.92 -7.50
CA GLN A 225 -21.44 4.78 -8.31
C GLN A 225 -22.54 5.18 -9.31
N GLY A 226 -23.50 6.03 -8.92
CA GLY A 226 -24.73 6.28 -9.68
C GLY A 226 -24.78 7.60 -10.44
N ASP A 227 -24.14 8.67 -9.97
CA ASP A 227 -24.22 9.98 -10.61
C ASP A 227 -23.19 10.14 -11.74
N PRO A 228 -23.61 10.34 -13.01
CA PRO A 228 -22.68 10.55 -14.13
C PRO A 228 -21.81 11.81 -13.97
N LYS A 229 -22.24 12.82 -13.23
CA LYS A 229 -21.46 14.04 -12.99
C LYS A 229 -20.31 13.81 -12.03
N CYS A 230 -20.47 12.87 -11.09
CA CYS A 230 -19.44 12.52 -10.12
C CYS A 230 -18.44 11.53 -10.77
N ARG A 231 -17.42 12.08 -11.42
CA ARG A 231 -16.41 11.30 -12.16
C ARG A 231 -15.30 10.76 -11.28
N PHE A 232 -15.00 11.42 -10.16
CA PHE A 232 -13.81 11.13 -9.37
C PHE A 232 -14.15 10.79 -7.92
N LEU A 233 -13.38 9.85 -7.36
CA LEU A 233 -13.36 9.60 -5.93
C LEU A 233 -11.91 9.67 -5.47
N VAL A 234 -11.62 10.49 -4.47
CA VAL A 234 -10.30 10.55 -3.84
C VAL A 234 -10.34 10.04 -2.41
N GLY A 235 -9.33 9.27 -2.02
CA GLY A 235 -9.28 8.74 -0.66
C GLY A 235 -7.91 8.22 -0.25
N THR A 236 -7.87 7.62 0.94
CA THR A 236 -6.67 6.94 1.42
C THR A 236 -6.88 5.42 1.39
N PRO A 237 -5.89 4.62 0.92
CA PRO A 237 -6.00 3.16 0.93
C PRO A 237 -6.27 2.57 2.32
N SER A 238 -5.85 3.27 3.38
CA SER A 238 -6.08 2.85 4.76
C SER A 238 -7.55 2.91 5.19
N THR A 239 -8.35 3.80 4.61
CA THR A 239 -9.78 3.95 4.92
C THR A 239 -10.64 3.28 3.85
N GLY A 240 -10.39 3.57 2.57
CA GLY A 240 -11.18 3.07 1.45
C GLY A 240 -10.77 1.68 0.94
N GLY A 241 -9.66 1.15 1.40
CA GLY A 241 -9.21 -0.19 1.03
C GLY A 241 -10.08 -1.34 1.58
N TYR A 242 -11.06 -1.07 2.43
CA TYR A 242 -11.89 -2.11 3.05
C TYR A 242 -13.38 -1.86 2.85
N GLY A 243 -14.13 -2.94 2.57
CA GLY A 243 -15.59 -2.99 2.66
C GLY A 243 -16.40 -2.26 1.58
N ILE A 244 -15.80 -1.47 0.71
CA ILE A 244 -16.50 -0.71 -0.33
C ILE A 244 -16.36 -1.33 -1.73
N THR A 245 -17.30 -1.01 -2.62
CA THR A 245 -17.29 -1.41 -4.03
C THR A 245 -17.27 -0.16 -4.91
N LEU A 246 -16.35 -0.11 -5.88
CA LEU A 246 -16.13 1.06 -6.74
C LEU A 246 -16.10 0.67 -8.24
N THR A 247 -16.90 -0.33 -8.62
CA THR A 247 -16.93 -0.90 -9.97
C THR A 247 -17.45 0.03 -11.08
N ALA A 248 -18.00 1.19 -10.71
CA ALA A 248 -18.29 2.24 -11.69
C ALA A 248 -17.02 2.83 -12.32
N ALA A 249 -15.88 2.74 -11.63
CA ALA A 249 -14.59 3.13 -12.17
C ALA A 249 -13.89 1.95 -12.85
N SER A 250 -13.19 2.25 -13.94
CA SER A 250 -12.25 1.34 -14.60
C SER A 250 -10.80 1.82 -14.49
N THR A 251 -10.57 3.04 -13.99
CA THR A 251 -9.23 3.60 -13.79
C THR A 251 -8.98 3.86 -12.30
N MET A 252 -7.79 3.48 -11.86
CA MET A 252 -7.33 3.70 -10.50
C MET A 252 -5.94 4.35 -10.53
N ILE A 253 -5.82 5.52 -9.92
CA ILE A 253 -4.58 6.30 -9.92
C ILE A 253 -4.03 6.34 -8.50
N TYR A 254 -2.79 5.92 -8.34
CA TYR A 254 -2.05 6.07 -7.09
C TYR A 254 -1.21 7.35 -7.16
N TYR A 255 -1.76 8.41 -6.62
CA TYR A 255 -1.05 9.67 -6.46
C TYR A 255 0.20 9.50 -5.60
N SER A 256 0.09 8.71 -4.53
CA SER A 256 1.24 8.33 -3.71
C SER A 256 1.02 6.95 -3.07
N ASN A 257 2.09 6.17 -2.93
CA ASN A 257 2.08 4.82 -2.39
C ASN A 257 2.65 4.76 -0.97
N GLY A 258 2.11 3.88 -0.14
CA GLY A 258 2.72 3.50 1.14
C GLY A 258 3.47 2.17 1.04
N TYR A 259 4.22 1.81 2.10
CA TYR A 259 4.95 0.53 2.18
C TYR A 259 4.07 -0.69 2.51
N ASP A 260 2.76 -0.50 2.64
CA ASP A 260 1.82 -1.53 3.10
C ASP A 260 1.19 -2.25 1.91
N LEU A 261 1.68 -3.46 1.63
CA LEU A 261 1.20 -4.29 0.51
C LEU A 261 -0.27 -4.67 0.69
N GLU A 262 -0.71 -4.96 1.91
CA GLU A 262 -2.11 -5.34 2.17
C GLU A 262 -3.06 -4.21 1.75
N LYS A 263 -2.77 -2.99 2.18
CA LYS A 263 -3.58 -1.81 1.81
C LYS A 263 -3.59 -1.58 0.31
N ARG A 264 -2.44 -1.79 -0.36
CA ARG A 264 -2.35 -1.69 -1.81
C ARG A 264 -3.26 -2.71 -2.49
N GLN A 265 -3.13 -4.00 -2.18
CA GLN A 265 -3.93 -5.08 -2.76
C GLN A 265 -5.43 -4.92 -2.44
N GLN A 266 -5.76 -4.55 -1.21
CA GLN A 266 -7.14 -4.30 -0.81
C GLN A 266 -7.76 -3.13 -1.58
N SER A 267 -7.02 -2.05 -1.78
CA SER A 267 -7.52 -0.90 -2.55
C SER A 267 -7.70 -1.23 -4.03
N GLU A 268 -6.81 -2.01 -4.65
CA GLU A 268 -6.98 -2.49 -6.03
C GLU A 268 -8.23 -3.34 -6.20
N ALA A 269 -8.50 -4.21 -5.24
CA ALA A 269 -9.68 -5.05 -5.25
C ALA A 269 -11.01 -4.27 -5.12
N ARG A 270 -11.00 -2.93 -5.04
CA ARG A 270 -12.25 -2.12 -5.01
C ARG A 270 -12.89 -1.96 -6.38
N ILE A 271 -12.12 -1.94 -7.45
CA ILE A 271 -12.62 -1.94 -8.83
C ILE A 271 -12.57 -3.34 -9.47
N ASP A 272 -11.64 -4.19 -9.04
CA ASP A 272 -11.47 -5.58 -9.47
C ASP A 272 -12.42 -6.51 -8.71
N ARG A 273 -13.72 -6.44 -9.04
CA ARG A 273 -14.79 -7.19 -8.35
C ARG A 273 -15.87 -7.63 -9.32
N ILE A 274 -16.71 -8.57 -8.86
CA ILE A 274 -17.96 -8.94 -9.53
C ILE A 274 -18.77 -7.68 -9.83
N GLY A 275 -19.20 -7.54 -11.08
CA GLY A 275 -19.89 -6.36 -11.61
C GLY A 275 -18.98 -5.41 -12.39
N GLN A 276 -17.67 -5.63 -12.43
CA GLN A 276 -16.79 -4.92 -13.36
C GLN A 276 -16.92 -5.48 -14.78
N THR A 277 -17.22 -4.62 -15.73
CA THR A 277 -17.42 -4.99 -17.14
C THR A 277 -16.41 -4.37 -18.09
N LYS A 278 -15.57 -3.45 -17.59
CA LYS A 278 -14.57 -2.70 -18.38
C LYS A 278 -13.15 -3.14 -18.05
N PRO A 279 -12.24 -3.16 -19.03
CA PRO A 279 -10.81 -3.32 -18.74
C PRO A 279 -10.34 -2.29 -17.69
N MET A 280 -9.51 -2.76 -16.77
CA MET A 280 -9.07 -1.93 -15.63
C MET A 280 -7.66 -1.44 -15.85
N THR A 281 -7.44 -0.16 -15.58
CA THR A 281 -6.12 0.48 -15.64
C THR A 281 -5.71 0.99 -14.27
N TYR A 282 -4.52 0.58 -13.82
CA TYR A 282 -3.89 1.02 -12.59
C TYR A 282 -2.68 1.86 -12.93
N ILE A 283 -2.61 3.09 -12.43
CA ILE A 283 -1.56 4.06 -12.78
C ILE A 283 -0.87 4.51 -11.50
N ASP A 284 0.45 4.33 -11.43
CA ASP A 284 1.27 4.86 -10.34
C ASP A 284 1.99 6.13 -10.80
N ILE A 285 1.81 7.26 -10.11
CA ILE A 285 2.60 8.47 -10.31
C ILE A 285 3.84 8.37 -9.41
N LEU A 286 5.02 8.34 -10.04
CA LEU A 286 6.31 8.14 -9.36
C LEU A 286 7.27 9.26 -9.68
N CYS A 287 7.90 9.80 -8.64
CA CYS A 287 9.00 10.73 -8.82
C CYS A 287 10.32 9.96 -8.93
N GLU A 288 11.03 10.13 -10.06
CA GLU A 288 12.29 9.44 -10.31
C GLU A 288 13.40 9.85 -9.34
N GLU A 289 14.37 8.96 -9.11
CA GLU A 289 15.51 9.12 -8.21
C GLU A 289 15.14 9.46 -6.76
N THR A 290 13.92 9.11 -6.34
CA THR A 290 13.42 9.43 -5.00
C THR A 290 13.05 8.19 -4.18
N VAL A 291 12.49 8.45 -3.00
CA VAL A 291 11.93 7.42 -2.12
C VAL A 291 10.74 6.68 -2.74
N ASP A 292 10.05 7.25 -3.72
CA ASP A 292 8.91 6.62 -4.39
C ASP A 292 9.29 5.31 -5.07
N GLU A 293 10.41 5.30 -5.80
CA GLU A 293 10.93 4.07 -6.43
C GLU A 293 11.27 2.99 -5.41
N ARG A 294 11.77 3.41 -4.24
CA ARG A 294 12.08 2.47 -3.14
C ARG A 294 10.83 1.87 -2.54
N ILE A 295 9.75 2.65 -2.43
CA ILE A 295 8.44 2.17 -1.94
C ILE A 295 7.91 1.11 -2.90
N VAL A 296 7.86 1.40 -4.20
CA VAL A 296 7.37 0.47 -5.21
C VAL A 296 8.24 -0.79 -5.29
N LYS A 297 9.56 -0.65 -5.26
CA LYS A 297 10.49 -1.79 -5.20
C LYS A 297 10.28 -2.66 -3.95
N ALA A 298 9.98 -2.05 -2.81
CA ALA A 298 9.68 -2.77 -1.57
C ALA A 298 8.35 -3.52 -1.65
N LEU A 299 7.32 -2.93 -2.24
CA LEU A 299 6.04 -3.59 -2.50
C LEU A 299 6.23 -4.80 -3.43
N ARG A 300 6.94 -4.63 -4.54
CA ARG A 300 7.25 -5.70 -5.50
C ARG A 300 8.00 -6.87 -4.84
N LYS A 301 9.00 -6.56 -4.00
CA LYS A 301 9.73 -7.60 -3.26
C LYS A 301 8.81 -8.42 -2.35
N LYS A 302 7.86 -7.79 -1.68
CA LYS A 302 6.89 -8.48 -0.82
C LYS A 302 5.95 -9.37 -1.62
N ILE A 303 5.51 -8.91 -2.80
CA ILE A 303 4.70 -9.71 -3.72
C ILE A 303 5.47 -10.95 -4.16
N ASN A 304 6.71 -10.81 -4.60
CA ASN A 304 7.54 -11.94 -5.06
C ASN A 304 7.70 -13.01 -3.97
N ILE A 305 7.91 -12.60 -2.72
CA ILE A 305 8.01 -13.52 -1.59
C ILE A 305 6.67 -14.24 -1.34
N ALA A 306 5.57 -13.50 -1.37
CA ALA A 306 4.23 -14.09 -1.21
C ALA A 306 3.93 -15.08 -2.34
N THR A 307 4.26 -14.73 -3.57
CA THR A 307 4.14 -15.57 -4.77
C THR A 307 4.91 -16.88 -4.64
N GLU A 308 6.17 -16.83 -4.19
CA GLU A 308 7.01 -18.04 -4.02
C GLU A 308 6.40 -19.02 -3.02
N ILE A 309 5.83 -18.51 -1.90
CA ILE A 309 5.24 -19.37 -0.87
C ILE A 309 3.87 -19.89 -1.29
N MET A 310 3.06 -19.03 -1.89
CA MET A 310 1.67 -19.34 -2.23
C MET A 310 1.51 -19.98 -3.60
N GLY A 311 2.60 -20.07 -4.41
CA GLY A 311 2.57 -20.59 -5.76
C GLY A 311 1.81 -19.70 -6.75
N GLU A 312 1.82 -18.39 -6.54
CA GLU A 312 1.24 -17.43 -7.49
C GLU A 312 2.17 -17.23 -8.69
N GLU A 313 1.61 -17.10 -9.89
CA GLU A 313 2.36 -16.54 -11.00
C GLU A 313 2.70 -15.07 -10.72
N LEU A 314 3.93 -14.69 -11.04
CA LEU A 314 4.38 -13.30 -10.95
C LEU A 314 3.46 -12.44 -11.81
N LYS A 315 2.61 -11.64 -11.19
CA LYS A 315 1.89 -10.58 -11.90
C LYS A 315 2.93 -9.54 -12.27
N ASP A 316 2.97 -9.14 -13.53
CA ASP A 316 3.76 -8.00 -14.03
C ASP A 316 3.20 -6.70 -13.44
N TRP A 317 3.53 -6.54 -12.19
CA TRP A 317 3.20 -5.37 -11.40
C TRP A 317 4.26 -4.32 -11.67
N ILE A 318 3.85 -3.25 -12.33
CA ILE A 318 4.70 -2.08 -12.54
C ILE A 318 5.91 -2.36 -13.43
#